data_b8d45c78fd78d4a296173ae21e8fd3b8
#
_entry.id   b8d45c78fd78d4a296173ae21e8fd3b8
#
_cell.length_a   1.000
_cell.length_b   1.000
_cell.length_c   1.000
_cell.angle_alpha   90.00
_cell.angle_beta   90.00
_cell.angle_gamma   90.00
#
_symmetry.space_group_name_H-M   'P 1'
#
loop_
_entity.id
_entity.type
_entity.pdbx_description
1 polymer ?
#
loop_
_entity_poly.entity_id
_entity_poly.type
_entity_poly.pdbx_seq_one_letter_code
_entity_poly.pdbx_strand_id
1 'polypeptide(L)'
;MMKRLFIAFLSAVLIASCAQDKGNYIYEELDELVITGLSDVEVLTMERLCLYPDLGSHARNDEEYLFEWKAIDDRGTEAPVVIGETRNLDYEVMLAPGSYSLYFTVTEKDTGIYWQEKAKLTVSSSMSEGWMVLCSDGGRARLDVISMVTGETYRDVLRDNGMPQYMGPRRIQWLSDKTDASSPYYLLTDDGATRLGKDDFSWKSEYDFSYEVAVPEKLVPYSIVSSGFGKVVVSGTKAYYCEIMGFDGLYGSAVNKSFAAAPFVGANVLATQVYASVFLLYDIDARRFMAYCPLLASNDLGSLDPLVDMDEFTRIADGMANDAGVTGNAFDEWPSGMDLVYMENTRYDPGNGKMGMTYALLSDGDVCHIYGIQLGDMLRYADCTYVLGKGYYADASLCTDIAKPGNLFAFSSLKNYMYYAVGSTVYRVDLSQKPLTAEVQFTLPGETVTCLKFNLYRNSENMQKSYDLIVGSMNDGNGVMRVYEGRDSDGDFTAVTPVRYDGFKEIVDVEYKERVY
;
A
#
# COMPACT_ATOMS: atom_id res chain seq x y z
N MET A 1 12.84 -81.43 -20.38
CA MET A 1 14.02 -81.28 -19.51
C MET A 1 15.03 -80.27 -20.12
N MET A 2 15.31 -80.32 -21.41
CA MET A 2 16.25 -79.39 -22.10
C MET A 2 15.92 -77.92 -22.06
N LYS A 3 14.65 -77.48 -22.15
CA LYS A 3 14.28 -76.09 -22.10
C LYS A 3 14.54 -75.38 -20.74
N ARG A 4 14.48 -76.12 -19.64
CA ARG A 4 14.79 -75.60 -18.30
C ARG A 4 16.29 -75.46 -18.04
N LEU A 5 17.13 -76.30 -18.68
CA LEU A 5 18.58 -76.18 -18.62
C LEU A 5 19.10 -74.97 -19.41
N PHE A 6 18.46 -74.67 -20.56
CA PHE A 6 18.86 -73.57 -21.41
C PHE A 6 18.54 -72.21 -20.75
N ILE A 7 17.40 -72.09 -20.04
CA ILE A 7 17.04 -70.92 -19.28
C ILE A 7 17.98 -70.69 -18.08
N ALA A 8 18.36 -71.79 -17.39
CA ALA A 8 19.31 -71.68 -16.27
C ALA A 8 20.73 -71.27 -16.74
N PHE A 9 21.16 -71.73 -17.94
CA PHE A 9 22.45 -71.36 -18.53
C PHE A 9 22.44 -69.89 -19.01
N LEU A 10 21.34 -69.42 -19.58
CA LEU A 10 21.19 -68.07 -20.02
C LEU A 10 21.13 -67.06 -18.81
N SER A 11 20.52 -67.49 -17.70
CA SER A 11 20.49 -66.67 -16.46
C SER A 11 21.88 -66.61 -15.79
N ALA A 12 22.68 -67.68 -15.87
CA ALA A 12 24.04 -67.70 -15.33
C ALA A 12 25.02 -66.84 -16.13
N VAL A 13 24.82 -66.68 -17.46
CA VAL A 13 25.64 -65.86 -18.32
C VAL A 13 25.32 -64.38 -18.09
N LEU A 14 24.06 -64.05 -17.73
CA LEU A 14 23.65 -62.66 -17.41
C LEU A 14 24.18 -62.13 -16.06
N ILE A 15 24.44 -63.06 -15.12
CA ILE A 15 25.03 -62.72 -13.82
C ILE A 15 26.56 -62.59 -13.88
N ALA A 16 27.23 -63.17 -14.84
CA ALA A 16 28.68 -63.06 -15.05
C ALA A 16 29.08 -61.82 -15.83
N SER A 17 28.10 -61.00 -16.32
CA SER A 17 28.34 -59.74 -17.06
C SER A 17 28.48 -58.54 -16.15
N CYS A 18 28.42 -58.66 -14.84
CA CYS A 18 28.99 -57.66 -13.95
C CYS A 18 30.52 -57.85 -13.93
N ALA A 19 31.17 -57.53 -15.03
CA ALA A 19 32.58 -57.19 -14.99
C ALA A 19 32.71 -55.99 -14.05
N GLN A 20 33.34 -56.19 -12.90
CA GLN A 20 33.90 -55.08 -12.16
C GLN A 20 34.83 -54.37 -13.15
N ASP A 21 34.35 -53.25 -13.66
CA ASP A 21 35.23 -52.30 -14.33
C ASP A 21 36.25 -51.86 -13.27
N LYS A 22 37.36 -52.57 -13.21
CA LYS A 22 38.56 -52.07 -12.54
C LYS A 22 39.20 -51.07 -13.48
N GLY A 23 38.43 -50.02 -13.79
CA GLY A 23 38.94 -48.89 -14.51
C GLY A 23 40.16 -48.38 -13.76
N ASN A 24 41.23 -48.26 -14.49
CA ASN A 24 42.46 -47.69 -13.97
C ASN A 24 42.26 -46.15 -13.86
N TYR A 25 41.22 -45.75 -13.11
CA TYR A 25 40.98 -44.34 -12.81
C TYR A 25 41.94 -43.98 -11.69
N ILE A 26 42.91 -43.16 -12.01
CA ILE A 26 43.63 -42.38 -11.01
C ILE A 26 42.66 -41.33 -10.56
N TYR A 27 42.02 -41.54 -9.40
CA TYR A 27 41.24 -40.48 -8.73
C TYR A 27 42.29 -39.50 -8.19
N GLU A 28 42.46 -38.39 -8.83
CA GLU A 28 43.08 -37.23 -8.20
C GLU A 28 42.06 -36.68 -7.20
N GLU A 29 42.47 -36.55 -5.94
CA GLU A 29 41.66 -35.81 -4.97
C GLU A 29 41.50 -34.39 -5.51
N LEU A 30 40.26 -33.99 -5.75
CA LEU A 30 39.95 -32.63 -6.12
C LEU A 30 40.33 -31.73 -4.95
N ASP A 31 41.26 -30.82 -5.16
CA ASP A 31 41.51 -29.75 -4.20
C ASP A 31 40.19 -28.95 -4.03
N GLU A 32 39.59 -29.05 -2.86
CA GLU A 32 38.33 -28.40 -2.56
C GLU A 32 38.59 -26.90 -2.37
N LEU A 33 38.21 -26.10 -3.38
CA LEU A 33 38.26 -24.64 -3.30
C LEU A 33 37.09 -24.16 -2.47
N VAL A 34 37.35 -23.45 -1.37
CA VAL A 34 36.33 -22.93 -0.47
C VAL A 34 36.22 -21.42 -0.66
N ILE A 35 35.10 -20.99 -1.22
CA ILE A 35 34.80 -19.55 -1.40
C ILE A 35 34.22 -19.02 -0.10
N THR A 36 34.82 -17.97 0.46
CA THR A 36 34.36 -17.28 1.67
C THR A 36 34.39 -15.76 1.46
N GLY A 37 33.89 -15.01 2.46
CA GLY A 37 33.89 -13.54 2.39
C GLY A 37 32.74 -12.92 1.62
N LEU A 38 31.76 -13.73 1.17
CA LEU A 38 30.50 -13.22 0.63
C LEU A 38 29.43 -13.20 1.72
N SER A 39 28.67 -12.11 1.74
CA SER A 39 27.51 -11.93 2.61
C SER A 39 26.42 -11.19 1.84
N ASP A 40 25.21 -11.23 2.34
CA ASP A 40 24.12 -10.42 1.81
C ASP A 40 24.48 -8.94 1.85
N VAL A 41 24.16 -8.21 0.79
CA VAL A 41 24.54 -6.81 0.59
C VAL A 41 23.37 -5.98 0.09
N GLU A 42 23.28 -4.75 0.61
CA GLU A 42 22.37 -3.71 0.11
C GLU A 42 23.18 -2.58 -0.51
N VAL A 43 22.71 -2.07 -1.64
CA VAL A 43 23.36 -0.99 -2.38
C VAL A 43 22.32 -0.13 -3.10
N LEU A 44 22.60 1.15 -3.29
CA LEU A 44 21.74 2.02 -4.08
C LEU A 44 22.10 1.92 -5.59
N THR A 45 21.11 2.12 -6.44
CA THR A 45 21.34 2.33 -7.87
C THR A 45 22.34 3.48 -8.06
N MET A 46 23.27 3.35 -9.00
CA MET A 46 24.38 4.26 -9.28
C MET A 46 25.48 4.31 -8.23
N GLU A 47 25.38 3.59 -7.13
CA GLU A 47 26.50 3.41 -6.19
C GLU A 47 27.47 2.33 -6.67
N ARG A 48 28.64 2.32 -6.08
CA ARG A 48 29.71 1.38 -6.42
C ARG A 48 29.70 0.19 -5.47
N LEU A 49 29.47 -1.00 -6.01
CA LEU A 49 29.49 -2.27 -5.29
C LEU A 49 30.89 -2.90 -5.41
N CYS A 50 31.58 -3.05 -4.28
CA CYS A 50 32.88 -3.70 -4.21
C CYS A 50 32.80 -4.93 -3.32
N LEU A 51 33.16 -6.11 -3.86
CA LEU A 51 33.20 -7.37 -3.11
C LEU A 51 34.56 -8.05 -3.30
N TYR A 52 35.07 -8.66 -2.23
CA TYR A 52 36.40 -9.25 -2.16
C TYR A 52 36.34 -10.68 -1.62
N PRO A 53 35.96 -11.69 -2.42
CA PRO A 53 35.87 -13.06 -1.97
C PRO A 53 37.25 -13.64 -1.71
N ASP A 54 37.35 -14.51 -0.70
CA ASP A 54 38.53 -15.31 -0.41
C ASP A 54 38.31 -16.74 -0.92
N LEU A 55 39.29 -17.29 -1.64
CA LEU A 55 39.27 -18.61 -2.24
C LEU A 55 39.94 -19.67 -1.37
N GLY A 56 40.41 -19.30 -0.17
CA GLY A 56 41.08 -20.21 0.74
C GLY A 56 42.52 -20.56 0.36
N SER A 57 43.16 -21.37 1.18
CA SER A 57 44.60 -21.71 1.06
C SER A 57 44.95 -22.66 -0.09
N HIS A 58 43.97 -23.33 -0.69
CA HIS A 58 44.16 -24.26 -1.81
C HIS A 58 44.00 -23.60 -3.18
N ALA A 59 43.67 -22.29 -3.21
CA ALA A 59 43.57 -21.54 -4.46
C ALA A 59 44.95 -21.40 -5.12
N ARG A 60 44.97 -21.65 -6.42
CA ARG A 60 46.12 -21.39 -7.28
C ARG A 60 46.18 -19.92 -7.67
N ASN A 61 47.06 -19.57 -8.64
CA ASN A 61 47.10 -18.23 -9.15
C ASN A 61 45.79 -17.88 -9.88
N ASP A 62 45.31 -16.63 -9.71
CA ASP A 62 44.08 -16.14 -10.36
C ASP A 62 44.09 -16.29 -11.90
N GLU A 63 45.29 -16.34 -12.53
CA GLU A 63 45.42 -16.59 -13.96
C GLU A 63 44.95 -17.98 -14.41
N GLU A 64 44.87 -18.93 -13.51
CA GLU A 64 44.41 -20.30 -13.78
C GLU A 64 42.88 -20.44 -13.72
N TYR A 65 42.16 -19.40 -13.27
CA TYR A 65 40.70 -19.38 -13.14
C TYR A 65 40.03 -18.42 -14.12
N LEU A 66 38.75 -18.70 -14.39
CA LEU A 66 37.78 -17.77 -14.92
C LEU A 66 36.81 -17.40 -13.78
N PHE A 67 36.47 -16.13 -13.70
CA PHE A 67 35.56 -15.61 -12.69
C PHE A 67 34.32 -15.06 -13.38
N GLU A 68 33.16 -15.29 -12.78
CA GLU A 68 31.89 -14.73 -13.22
C GLU A 68 31.06 -14.28 -12.02
N TRP A 69 30.64 -13.04 -12.04
CA TRP A 69 29.63 -12.48 -11.15
C TRP A 69 28.33 -12.34 -11.92
N LYS A 70 27.26 -13.01 -11.44
CA LYS A 70 25.97 -13.00 -12.10
C LYS A 70 24.87 -12.64 -11.13
N ALA A 71 24.09 -11.59 -11.46
CA ALA A 71 22.89 -11.20 -10.76
C ALA A 71 21.65 -11.77 -11.45
N ILE A 72 20.79 -12.45 -10.71
CA ILE A 72 19.53 -13.05 -11.19
C ILE A 72 18.38 -12.40 -10.41
N ASP A 73 17.46 -11.74 -11.12
CA ASP A 73 16.26 -11.16 -10.52
C ASP A 73 15.40 -12.26 -9.86
N ASP A 74 15.15 -12.15 -8.55
CA ASP A 74 14.41 -13.15 -7.78
C ASP A 74 12.93 -13.26 -8.21
N ARG A 75 12.40 -12.26 -8.91
CA ARG A 75 11.05 -12.29 -9.51
C ARG A 75 11.00 -13.10 -10.80
N GLY A 76 12.17 -13.34 -11.43
CA GLY A 76 12.27 -14.04 -12.71
C GLY A 76 11.72 -13.24 -13.90
N THR A 77 11.61 -11.93 -13.78
CA THR A 77 11.08 -11.05 -14.84
C THR A 77 12.15 -10.58 -15.80
N GLU A 78 13.43 -10.62 -15.41
CA GLU A 78 14.56 -10.18 -16.20
C GLU A 78 15.56 -11.32 -16.46
N ALA A 79 16.29 -11.22 -17.57
CA ALA A 79 17.35 -12.15 -17.86
C ALA A 79 18.52 -11.98 -16.87
N PRO A 80 19.25 -13.07 -16.53
CA PRO A 80 20.47 -12.97 -15.72
C PRO A 80 21.48 -11.98 -16.31
N VAL A 81 22.05 -11.14 -15.46
CA VAL A 81 23.03 -10.10 -15.87
C VAL A 81 24.41 -10.47 -15.32
N VAL A 82 25.42 -10.54 -16.18
CA VAL A 82 26.83 -10.63 -15.77
C VAL A 82 27.30 -9.24 -15.39
N ILE A 83 27.75 -9.07 -14.13
CA ILE A 83 28.15 -7.77 -13.57
C ILE A 83 29.66 -7.69 -13.28
N GLY A 84 30.40 -8.78 -13.49
CA GLY A 84 31.86 -8.80 -13.35
C GLY A 84 32.47 -10.13 -13.81
N GLU A 85 33.74 -10.08 -14.26
CA GLU A 85 34.49 -11.23 -14.74
C GLU A 85 35.90 -11.32 -14.09
N THR A 86 36.06 -10.64 -12.94
CA THR A 86 37.31 -10.68 -12.16
C THR A 86 37.02 -11.22 -10.76
N ARG A 87 38.05 -11.70 -10.06
CA ARG A 87 37.91 -12.21 -8.69
C ARG A 87 37.23 -11.18 -7.79
N ASN A 88 37.76 -9.98 -7.75
CA ASN A 88 37.17 -8.89 -7.00
C ASN A 88 36.13 -8.18 -7.86
N LEU A 89 34.91 -8.04 -7.34
CA LEU A 89 33.88 -7.24 -7.99
C LEU A 89 34.15 -5.76 -7.74
N ASP A 90 34.03 -4.97 -8.78
CA ASP A 90 34.03 -3.52 -8.75
C ASP A 90 33.04 -3.04 -9.82
N TYR A 91 31.81 -2.80 -9.38
CA TYR A 91 30.67 -2.60 -10.27
C TYR A 91 29.87 -1.36 -9.91
N GLU A 92 29.66 -0.45 -10.86
CA GLU A 92 28.70 0.63 -10.73
C GLU A 92 27.30 0.04 -10.97
N VAL A 93 26.42 0.10 -9.93
CA VAL A 93 25.14 -0.61 -9.93
C VAL A 93 24.15 0.01 -10.91
N MET A 94 24.03 -0.62 -12.08
CA MET A 94 23.06 -0.24 -13.12
C MET A 94 21.82 -1.15 -13.11
N LEU A 95 21.72 -2.07 -12.14
CA LEU A 95 20.54 -2.93 -11.97
C LEU A 95 19.35 -2.09 -11.50
N ALA A 96 18.16 -2.45 -11.95
CA ALA A 96 16.92 -1.85 -11.46
C ALA A 96 16.72 -2.16 -9.95
N PRO A 97 16.03 -1.31 -9.20
CA PRO A 97 15.69 -1.60 -7.81
C PRO A 97 14.94 -2.94 -7.69
N GLY A 98 15.43 -3.81 -6.79
CA GLY A 98 14.89 -5.15 -6.62
C GLY A 98 15.78 -6.05 -5.77
N SER A 99 15.34 -7.29 -5.58
CA SER A 99 16.10 -8.35 -4.93
C SER A 99 16.69 -9.28 -5.98
N TYR A 100 17.96 -9.58 -5.84
CA TYR A 100 18.72 -10.41 -6.75
C TYR A 100 19.45 -11.52 -5.99
N SER A 101 19.48 -12.70 -6.58
CA SER A 101 20.42 -13.75 -6.22
C SER A 101 21.75 -13.47 -6.94
N LEU A 102 22.78 -13.13 -6.16
CA LEU A 102 24.12 -12.85 -6.67
C LEU A 102 24.96 -14.13 -6.59
N TYR A 103 25.41 -14.59 -7.73
CA TYR A 103 26.28 -15.77 -7.84
C TYR A 103 27.69 -15.34 -8.19
N PHE A 104 28.67 -15.85 -7.43
CA PHE A 104 30.08 -15.79 -7.78
C PHE A 104 30.56 -17.18 -8.17
N THR A 105 31.00 -17.34 -9.41
CA THR A 105 31.46 -18.61 -9.98
C THR A 105 32.95 -18.51 -10.29
N VAL A 106 33.71 -19.51 -9.84
CA VAL A 106 35.13 -19.69 -10.11
C VAL A 106 35.30 -20.97 -10.92
N THR A 107 35.81 -20.89 -12.13
CA THR A 107 36.01 -22.05 -13.02
C THR A 107 37.48 -22.25 -13.27
N GLU A 108 38.03 -23.42 -13.00
CA GLU A 108 39.39 -23.80 -13.33
C GLU A 108 39.53 -24.03 -14.85
N LYS A 109 40.47 -23.33 -15.48
CA LYS A 109 40.59 -23.31 -16.95
C LYS A 109 40.97 -24.64 -17.58
N ASP A 110 41.81 -25.43 -16.88
CA ASP A 110 42.34 -26.67 -17.40
C ASP A 110 41.35 -27.83 -17.33
N THR A 111 40.55 -27.86 -16.27
CA THR A 111 39.61 -28.97 -15.98
C THR A 111 38.16 -28.65 -16.29
N GLY A 112 37.82 -27.35 -16.31
CA GLY A 112 36.43 -26.87 -16.41
C GLY A 112 35.60 -27.10 -15.16
N ILE A 113 36.23 -27.53 -14.04
CA ILE A 113 35.56 -27.68 -12.76
C ILE A 113 35.24 -26.30 -12.23
N TYR A 114 34.05 -26.13 -11.67
CA TYR A 114 33.65 -24.85 -11.11
C TYR A 114 33.15 -24.98 -9.66
N TRP A 115 33.35 -23.92 -8.90
CA TRP A 115 32.82 -23.68 -7.56
C TRP A 115 31.96 -22.42 -7.61
N GLN A 116 30.89 -22.41 -6.84
CA GLN A 116 29.95 -21.31 -6.85
C GLN A 116 29.47 -21.00 -5.45
N GLU A 117 29.45 -19.72 -5.11
CA GLU A 117 28.88 -19.20 -3.87
C GLU A 117 27.75 -18.23 -4.20
N LYS A 118 26.78 -18.14 -3.30
CA LYS A 118 25.59 -17.32 -3.46
C LYS A 118 25.44 -16.34 -2.30
N ALA A 119 25.09 -15.09 -2.62
CA ALA A 119 24.66 -14.08 -1.67
C ALA A 119 23.38 -13.40 -2.17
N LYS A 120 22.67 -12.73 -1.30
CA LYS A 120 21.55 -11.85 -1.66
C LYS A 120 22.07 -10.45 -1.95
N LEU A 121 21.68 -9.89 -3.10
CA LEU A 121 21.92 -8.48 -3.44
C LEU A 121 20.58 -7.75 -3.47
N THR A 122 20.42 -6.73 -2.61
CA THR A 122 19.25 -5.84 -2.63
C THR A 122 19.68 -4.51 -3.22
N VAL A 123 19.10 -4.17 -4.38
CA VAL A 123 19.29 -2.87 -5.03
C VAL A 123 18.12 -1.99 -4.69
N SER A 124 18.38 -0.79 -4.18
CA SER A 124 17.36 0.18 -3.80
C SER A 124 17.56 1.51 -4.52
N SER A 125 16.49 2.25 -4.74
CA SER A 125 16.60 3.65 -5.15
C SER A 125 16.75 4.54 -3.92
N SER A 126 17.42 5.68 -4.06
CA SER A 126 17.51 6.68 -3.00
C SER A 126 16.14 7.18 -2.50
N MET A 127 15.10 6.98 -3.31
CA MET A 127 13.72 7.34 -3.00
C MET A 127 12.83 6.11 -2.78
N SER A 128 13.39 4.94 -2.47
CA SER A 128 12.62 3.70 -2.30
C SER A 128 11.75 3.68 -1.04
N GLU A 129 12.09 4.51 -0.05
CA GLU A 129 11.32 4.66 1.20
C GLU A 129 11.35 6.10 1.68
N GLY A 130 10.24 6.61 2.20
CA GLY A 130 10.18 7.95 2.79
C GLY A 130 8.84 8.65 2.64
N TRP A 131 8.82 9.93 3.00
CA TRP A 131 7.63 10.75 2.94
C TRP A 131 7.47 11.40 1.56
N MET A 132 6.33 11.20 0.95
CA MET A 132 5.85 11.93 -0.21
C MET A 132 5.04 13.12 0.28
N VAL A 133 5.51 14.34 0.03
CA VAL A 133 4.88 15.59 0.49
C VAL A 133 4.32 16.31 -0.74
N LEU A 134 3.01 16.22 -0.92
CA LEU A 134 2.31 16.91 -2.00
C LEU A 134 2.04 18.35 -1.61
N CYS A 135 2.50 19.27 -2.43
CA CYS A 135 2.39 20.71 -2.22
C CYS A 135 1.65 21.41 -3.36
N SER A 136 1.00 22.53 -3.02
CA SER A 136 0.53 23.53 -3.97
C SER A 136 1.59 24.62 -4.11
N ASP A 137 2.19 24.75 -5.28
CA ASP A 137 3.15 25.81 -5.63
C ASP A 137 2.48 26.80 -6.58
N GLY A 138 1.78 27.77 -6.02
CA GLY A 138 0.96 28.70 -6.80
C GLY A 138 -0.18 28.02 -7.56
N GLY A 139 -0.77 26.97 -6.97
CA GLY A 139 -1.80 26.13 -7.57
C GLY A 139 -1.28 24.95 -8.38
N ARG A 140 0.00 24.92 -8.76
CA ARG A 140 0.63 23.79 -9.45
C ARG A 140 0.91 22.66 -8.48
N ALA A 141 0.66 21.43 -8.91
CA ALA A 141 1.06 20.24 -8.16
C ALA A 141 2.60 20.13 -8.14
N ARG A 142 3.15 19.99 -6.95
CA ARG A 142 4.56 19.76 -6.67
C ARG A 142 4.70 18.63 -5.68
N LEU A 143 5.57 17.68 -5.95
CA LEU A 143 5.87 16.58 -5.05
C LEU A 143 7.30 16.69 -4.56
N ASP A 144 7.47 16.80 -3.25
CA ASP A 144 8.76 16.69 -2.58
C ASP A 144 8.85 15.32 -1.89
N VAL A 145 10.04 14.73 -1.84
CA VAL A 145 10.27 13.42 -1.22
C VAL A 145 11.35 13.54 -0.16
N ILE A 146 11.02 13.18 1.08
CA ILE A 146 12.00 13.04 2.15
C ILE A 146 12.41 11.56 2.18
N SER A 147 13.62 11.28 1.71
CA SER A 147 14.16 9.92 1.72
C SER A 147 14.51 9.47 3.14
N MET A 148 13.99 8.34 3.55
CA MET A 148 14.41 7.66 4.78
C MET A 148 15.61 6.75 4.55
N VAL A 149 16.04 6.59 3.29
CA VAL A 149 17.24 5.82 2.91
C VAL A 149 18.50 6.68 3.02
N THR A 150 18.45 7.90 2.47
CA THR A 150 19.61 8.81 2.44
C THR A 150 19.54 9.94 3.48
N GLY A 151 18.35 10.21 4.05
CA GLY A 151 18.08 11.36 4.90
C GLY A 151 17.93 12.68 4.13
N GLU A 152 18.02 12.66 2.81
CA GLU A 152 17.92 13.85 1.96
C GLU A 152 16.48 14.19 1.57
N THR A 153 16.26 15.44 1.22
CA THR A 153 14.96 15.88 0.67
C THR A 153 15.11 16.22 -0.82
N TYR A 154 14.48 15.42 -1.65
CA TYR A 154 14.39 15.64 -3.09
C TYR A 154 13.22 16.58 -3.38
N ARG A 155 13.51 17.74 -3.98
CA ARG A 155 12.52 18.77 -4.22
C ARG A 155 11.94 18.68 -5.63
N ASP A 156 10.60 18.77 -5.72
CA ASP A 156 9.86 18.86 -6.98
C ASP A 156 10.20 17.75 -7.97
N VAL A 157 10.08 16.51 -7.53
CA VAL A 157 10.40 15.31 -8.36
C VAL A 157 9.51 15.18 -9.61
N LEU A 158 8.46 16.01 -9.72
CA LEU A 158 7.57 16.06 -10.89
C LEU A 158 8.07 17.00 -11.98
N ARG A 159 9.02 17.90 -11.68
CA ARG A 159 9.39 19.00 -12.59
C ARG A 159 9.84 18.55 -13.96
N ASP A 160 10.72 17.56 -14.00
CA ASP A 160 11.42 17.16 -15.22
C ASP A 160 11.15 15.69 -15.60
N ASN A 161 10.07 15.10 -15.08
CA ASN A 161 9.71 13.71 -15.32
C ASN A 161 8.89 13.48 -16.60
N GLY A 162 8.68 14.53 -17.42
CA GLY A 162 7.91 14.47 -18.67
C GLY A 162 6.39 14.57 -18.49
N MET A 163 5.91 14.68 -17.26
CA MET A 163 4.48 14.80 -16.93
C MET A 163 3.92 16.17 -17.35
N PRO A 164 2.70 16.24 -17.90
CA PRO A 164 1.99 17.51 -18.04
C PRO A 164 1.86 18.23 -16.70
N GLN A 165 1.80 19.55 -16.74
CA GLN A 165 1.56 20.32 -15.53
C GLN A 165 0.11 20.11 -15.08
N TYR A 166 -0.07 19.63 -13.85
CA TYR A 166 -1.35 19.47 -13.19
C TYR A 166 -1.59 20.59 -12.17
N MET A 167 -2.82 21.13 -12.12
CA MET A 167 -3.23 22.19 -11.21
C MET A 167 -4.19 21.68 -10.14
N GLY A 168 -4.24 22.38 -9.00
CA GLY A 168 -5.11 22.04 -7.87
C GLY A 168 -4.79 20.68 -7.27
N PRO A 169 -3.59 20.48 -6.70
CA PRO A 169 -3.23 19.23 -6.04
C PRO A 169 -4.21 18.93 -4.91
N ARG A 170 -4.64 17.68 -4.81
CA ARG A 170 -5.61 17.22 -3.79
C ARG A 170 -5.03 16.13 -2.91
N ARG A 171 -4.44 15.09 -3.53
CA ARG A 171 -4.01 13.92 -2.81
C ARG A 171 -2.89 13.19 -3.53
N ILE A 172 -1.98 12.62 -2.75
CA ILE A 172 -1.04 11.60 -3.19
C ILE A 172 -1.41 10.30 -2.48
N GLN A 173 -1.68 9.22 -3.22
CA GLN A 173 -2.14 7.97 -2.65
C GLN A 173 -1.29 6.81 -3.12
N TRP A 174 -0.93 5.93 -2.20
CA TRP A 174 -0.38 4.63 -2.53
C TRP A 174 -1.48 3.57 -2.53
N LEU A 175 -1.72 2.97 -3.69
CA LEU A 175 -2.62 1.84 -3.84
C LEU A 175 -1.77 0.62 -4.19
N SER A 176 -1.62 -0.33 -3.26
CA SER A 176 -1.04 -1.62 -3.59
C SER A 176 -2.09 -2.44 -4.33
N ASP A 177 -2.24 -2.16 -5.58
CA ASP A 177 -2.98 -2.96 -6.52
C ASP A 177 -2.15 -4.21 -6.85
N LYS A 178 -2.78 -5.38 -6.84
CA LYS A 178 -2.08 -6.64 -7.11
C LYS A 178 -1.69 -6.79 -8.57
N THR A 179 -2.22 -5.95 -9.45
CA THR A 179 -2.11 -6.09 -10.90
C THR A 179 -1.01 -5.23 -11.51
N ASP A 180 -0.70 -4.05 -10.96
CA ASP A 180 0.40 -3.22 -11.45
C ASP A 180 1.29 -2.71 -10.30
N ALA A 181 2.28 -3.51 -9.93
CA ALA A 181 3.27 -3.14 -8.93
C ALA A 181 4.28 -2.09 -9.42
N SER A 182 4.26 -1.72 -10.72
CA SER A 182 5.25 -0.80 -11.31
C SER A 182 4.92 0.68 -11.09
N SER A 183 3.64 1.01 -10.86
CA SER A 183 3.18 2.40 -10.70
C SER A 183 2.02 2.54 -9.70
N PRO A 184 2.27 2.24 -8.40
CA PRO A 184 1.22 2.18 -7.39
C PRO A 184 0.82 3.55 -6.82
N TYR A 185 1.48 4.64 -7.20
CA TYR A 185 1.23 5.98 -6.65
C TYR A 185 0.32 6.76 -7.59
N TYR A 186 -0.76 7.32 -7.03
CA TYR A 186 -1.69 8.17 -7.74
C TYR A 186 -1.58 9.61 -7.25
N LEU A 187 -1.31 10.51 -8.17
CA LEU A 187 -1.44 11.95 -7.97
C LEU A 187 -2.85 12.37 -8.40
N LEU A 188 -3.65 12.90 -7.47
CA LEU A 188 -5.01 13.40 -7.72
C LEU A 188 -5.01 14.93 -7.67
N THR A 189 -5.63 15.57 -8.66
CA THR A 189 -5.64 17.01 -8.82
C THR A 189 -7.00 17.49 -9.35
N ASP A 190 -7.19 18.82 -9.45
CA ASP A 190 -8.38 19.40 -10.09
C ASP A 190 -8.42 19.14 -11.60
N ASP A 191 -7.27 18.95 -12.22
CA ASP A 191 -7.16 18.64 -13.65
C ASP A 191 -7.36 17.15 -13.97
N GLY A 192 -7.44 16.27 -12.98
CA GLY A 192 -7.56 14.83 -13.15
C GLY A 192 -6.60 14.04 -12.26
N ALA A 193 -6.31 12.83 -12.65
CA ALA A 193 -5.41 11.97 -11.93
C ALA A 193 -4.38 11.31 -12.85
N THR A 194 -3.25 10.91 -12.28
CA THR A 194 -2.22 10.15 -13.00
C THR A 194 -1.46 9.24 -12.04
N ARG A 195 -0.90 8.17 -12.58
CA ARG A 195 0.04 7.32 -11.84
C ARG A 195 1.46 7.85 -11.93
N LEU A 196 2.31 7.42 -11.03
CA LEU A 196 3.74 7.73 -10.98
C LEU A 196 4.54 6.43 -10.82
N GLY A 197 5.71 6.40 -11.41
CA GLY A 197 6.64 5.28 -11.33
C GLY A 197 7.06 4.98 -9.89
N LYS A 198 7.20 3.70 -9.58
CA LYS A 198 7.44 3.18 -8.23
C LYS A 198 8.78 3.66 -7.65
N ASP A 199 9.82 3.68 -8.44
CA ASP A 199 11.18 3.83 -7.93
C ASP A 199 11.72 5.27 -8.00
N ASP A 200 11.28 6.03 -9.01
CA ASP A 200 11.84 7.33 -9.37
C ASP A 200 10.77 8.40 -9.66
N PHE A 201 9.48 8.10 -9.47
CA PHE A 201 8.36 8.97 -9.82
C PHE A 201 8.33 9.36 -11.31
N SER A 202 8.94 8.57 -12.17
CA SER A 202 8.88 8.77 -13.62
C SER A 202 7.45 8.74 -14.13
N TRP A 203 7.22 9.38 -15.27
CA TRP A 203 5.92 9.43 -15.90
C TRP A 203 5.98 8.99 -17.36
N LYS A 204 4.90 8.38 -17.82
CA LYS A 204 4.63 8.05 -19.21
C LYS A 204 3.14 8.25 -19.51
N SER A 205 2.79 8.43 -20.79
CA SER A 205 1.42 8.76 -21.22
C SER A 205 0.37 7.76 -20.72
N GLU A 206 0.73 6.47 -20.64
CA GLU A 206 -0.15 5.38 -20.18
C GLU A 206 -0.45 5.44 -18.68
N TYR A 207 0.21 6.32 -17.94
CA TYR A 207 -0.08 6.59 -16.53
C TYR A 207 -1.22 7.59 -16.32
N ASP A 208 -1.63 8.32 -17.37
CA ASP A 208 -2.82 9.17 -17.28
C ASP A 208 -4.06 8.35 -16.95
N PHE A 209 -4.88 8.85 -16.04
CA PHE A 209 -6.03 8.11 -15.50
C PHE A 209 -7.08 7.76 -16.56
N SER A 210 -7.10 8.45 -17.69
CA SER A 210 -7.97 8.13 -18.82
C SER A 210 -7.76 6.72 -19.38
N TYR A 211 -6.56 6.15 -19.20
CA TYR A 211 -6.30 4.75 -19.60
C TYR A 211 -6.96 3.71 -18.67
N GLU A 212 -7.45 4.13 -17.51
CA GLU A 212 -8.20 3.28 -16.57
C GLU A 212 -9.72 3.44 -16.71
N VAL A 213 -10.20 4.23 -17.68
CA VAL A 213 -11.60 4.64 -17.81
C VAL A 213 -12.18 4.14 -19.12
N ALA A 214 -13.35 3.45 -19.05
CA ALA A 214 -14.08 2.94 -20.21
C ALA A 214 -15.20 3.88 -20.69
N VAL A 215 -15.44 4.99 -19.98
CA VAL A 215 -16.47 5.99 -20.34
C VAL A 215 -15.84 7.21 -21.01
N PRO A 216 -16.60 7.92 -21.87
CA PRO A 216 -16.04 9.04 -22.63
C PRO A 216 -15.80 10.32 -21.80
N GLU A 217 -16.40 10.43 -20.62
CA GLU A 217 -16.19 11.55 -19.73
C GLU A 217 -14.83 11.48 -19.03
N LYS A 218 -14.19 12.64 -18.87
CA LYS A 218 -12.98 12.76 -18.06
C LYS A 218 -13.34 12.64 -16.58
N LEU A 219 -12.75 11.66 -15.91
CA LEU A 219 -12.90 11.52 -14.48
C LEU A 219 -11.84 12.35 -13.74
N VAL A 220 -12.28 13.03 -12.70
CA VAL A 220 -11.46 13.85 -11.78
C VAL A 220 -11.67 13.32 -10.35
N PRO A 221 -10.98 12.24 -9.97
CA PRO A 221 -11.18 11.61 -8.68
C PRO A 221 -10.81 12.52 -7.49
N TYR A 222 -11.65 12.50 -6.44
CA TYR A 222 -11.29 13.06 -5.14
C TYR A 222 -10.42 12.14 -4.32
N SER A 223 -10.73 10.83 -4.40
CA SER A 223 -9.98 9.76 -3.77
C SER A 223 -10.23 8.46 -4.54
N ILE A 224 -9.32 7.54 -4.43
CA ILE A 224 -9.48 6.17 -4.91
C ILE A 224 -9.53 5.27 -3.68
N VAL A 225 -10.63 4.57 -3.48
CA VAL A 225 -10.80 3.66 -2.34
C VAL A 225 -10.84 2.23 -2.85
N SER A 226 -9.90 1.43 -2.36
CA SER A 226 -9.75 0.02 -2.70
C SER A 226 -10.17 -0.84 -1.51
N SER A 227 -10.93 -1.89 -1.79
CA SER A 227 -11.31 -2.91 -0.82
C SER A 227 -11.49 -4.25 -1.53
N GLY A 228 -10.81 -5.29 -1.06
CA GLY A 228 -10.83 -6.61 -1.69
C GLY A 228 -10.41 -6.55 -3.16
N PHE A 229 -11.30 -6.94 -4.06
CA PHE A 229 -11.07 -6.95 -5.51
C PHE A 229 -11.76 -5.78 -6.25
N GLY A 230 -12.10 -4.71 -5.54
CA GLY A 230 -12.76 -3.58 -6.14
C GLY A 230 -12.14 -2.24 -5.78
N LYS A 231 -12.26 -1.29 -6.70
CA LYS A 231 -11.92 0.12 -6.48
C LYS A 231 -13.14 0.98 -6.80
N VAL A 232 -13.37 2.00 -5.98
CA VAL A 232 -14.38 3.03 -6.24
C VAL A 232 -13.73 4.40 -6.25
N VAL A 233 -14.09 5.22 -7.21
CA VAL A 233 -13.78 6.65 -7.27
C VAL A 233 -15.06 7.46 -7.31
N VAL A 234 -15.01 8.66 -6.72
CA VAL A 234 -16.05 9.67 -6.93
C VAL A 234 -15.44 10.82 -7.73
N SER A 235 -16.07 11.12 -8.87
CA SER A 235 -15.72 12.23 -9.74
C SER A 235 -16.93 13.16 -9.90
N GLY A 236 -16.79 14.40 -9.48
CA GLY A 236 -17.95 15.28 -9.29
C GLY A 236 -18.92 14.70 -8.27
N THR A 237 -20.12 14.34 -8.71
CA THR A 237 -21.14 13.68 -7.86
C THR A 237 -21.47 12.26 -8.29
N LYS A 238 -20.63 11.67 -9.15
CA LYS A 238 -20.82 10.31 -9.67
C LYS A 238 -19.76 9.37 -9.12
N ALA A 239 -20.17 8.19 -8.67
CA ALA A 239 -19.31 7.11 -8.22
C ALA A 239 -19.12 6.08 -9.33
N TYR A 240 -17.90 5.63 -9.53
CA TYR A 240 -17.51 4.67 -10.56
C TYR A 240 -16.77 3.50 -9.88
N TYR A 241 -17.09 2.30 -10.33
CA TYR A 241 -16.51 1.07 -9.83
C TYR A 241 -15.62 0.42 -10.88
N CYS A 242 -14.51 -0.14 -10.41
CA CYS A 242 -13.58 -0.96 -11.19
C CYS A 242 -13.34 -2.27 -10.45
N GLU A 243 -13.49 -3.39 -11.13
CA GLU A 243 -13.12 -4.71 -10.61
C GLU A 243 -11.68 -5.04 -10.97
N ILE A 244 -10.91 -5.54 -9.99
CA ILE A 244 -9.48 -5.85 -10.12
C ILE A 244 -9.19 -7.36 -9.98
N MET A 245 -10.20 -8.23 -10.20
CA MET A 245 -10.07 -9.66 -10.05
C MET A 245 -9.46 -10.31 -11.30
N GLY A 246 -8.13 -10.37 -11.34
CA GLY A 246 -7.37 -11.11 -12.37
C GLY A 246 -7.22 -10.41 -13.72
N PHE A 247 -7.79 -9.22 -13.88
CA PHE A 247 -7.67 -8.37 -15.06
C PHE A 247 -7.55 -6.91 -14.61
N ASP A 248 -6.88 -6.10 -15.42
CA ASP A 248 -6.92 -4.63 -15.27
C ASP A 248 -8.32 -4.17 -15.67
N GLY A 249 -9.22 -4.12 -14.68
CA GLY A 249 -10.57 -3.59 -14.89
C GLY A 249 -10.51 -2.10 -15.22
N LEU A 250 -11.52 -1.65 -15.97
CA LEU A 250 -11.69 -0.23 -16.25
C LEU A 250 -12.90 0.30 -15.49
N TYR A 251 -12.83 1.56 -15.08
CA TYR A 251 -13.99 2.26 -14.53
C TYR A 251 -15.06 2.41 -15.60
N GLY A 252 -16.18 1.72 -15.40
CA GLY A 252 -17.34 1.71 -16.30
C GLY A 252 -18.29 2.87 -16.05
N SER A 253 -19.59 2.66 -16.34
CA SER A 253 -20.64 3.66 -16.06
C SER A 253 -20.80 3.92 -14.56
N ALA A 254 -21.25 5.13 -14.22
CA ALA A 254 -21.52 5.49 -12.84
C ALA A 254 -22.53 4.52 -12.18
N VAL A 255 -22.23 4.12 -10.95
CA VAL A 255 -23.09 3.20 -10.17
C VAL A 255 -24.28 3.91 -9.54
N ASN A 256 -24.14 5.18 -9.17
CA ASN A 256 -25.18 6.03 -8.57
C ASN A 256 -25.97 6.81 -9.63
N LYS A 257 -26.84 6.13 -10.37
CA LYS A 257 -27.60 6.76 -11.47
C LYS A 257 -28.68 7.74 -11.03
N SER A 258 -29.18 7.60 -9.80
CA SER A 258 -30.38 8.28 -9.30
C SER A 258 -30.14 9.34 -8.24
N PHE A 259 -28.91 9.54 -7.81
CA PHE A 259 -28.56 10.54 -6.78
C PHE A 259 -27.17 11.14 -6.99
N ALA A 260 -26.88 12.24 -6.32
CA ALA A 260 -25.56 12.84 -6.26
C ALA A 260 -24.76 12.29 -5.05
N ALA A 261 -23.58 11.72 -5.29
CA ALA A 261 -22.73 11.19 -4.24
C ALA A 261 -21.80 12.25 -3.66
N ALA A 262 -21.60 12.23 -2.33
CA ALA A 262 -20.54 12.99 -1.67
C ALA A 262 -19.14 12.50 -2.09
N PRO A 263 -18.07 13.33 -1.97
CA PRO A 263 -16.73 12.98 -2.42
C PRO A 263 -15.99 12.00 -1.51
N PHE A 264 -16.72 11.21 -0.75
CA PHE A 264 -16.19 10.23 0.19
C PHE A 264 -16.71 8.83 -0.13
N VAL A 265 -15.88 7.81 0.15
CA VAL A 265 -16.26 6.41 0.01
C VAL A 265 -15.84 5.65 1.25
N GLY A 266 -16.80 5.03 1.93
CA GLY A 266 -16.52 4.10 3.03
C GLY A 266 -16.22 2.71 2.48
N ALA A 267 -15.24 2.02 3.06
CA ALA A 267 -14.91 0.65 2.72
C ALA A 267 -14.08 -0.03 3.82
N ASN A 268 -14.05 -1.36 3.81
CA ASN A 268 -13.12 -2.10 4.65
C ASN A 268 -11.72 -2.08 4.03
N VAL A 269 -10.84 -1.25 4.57
CA VAL A 269 -9.44 -1.12 4.10
C VAL A 269 -8.53 -2.27 4.53
N LEU A 270 -9.01 -3.17 5.40
CA LEU A 270 -8.29 -4.38 5.81
C LEU A 270 -8.63 -5.61 4.95
N ALA A 271 -9.59 -5.49 4.05
CA ALA A 271 -9.99 -6.58 3.18
C ALA A 271 -8.84 -6.96 2.22
N THR A 272 -8.19 -8.09 2.49
CA THR A 272 -7.04 -8.55 1.70
C THR A 272 -7.36 -9.70 0.74
N GLN A 273 -8.50 -10.40 0.92
CA GLN A 273 -8.76 -11.65 0.21
C GLN A 273 -10.24 -11.89 -0.15
N VAL A 274 -11.03 -10.86 -0.40
CA VAL A 274 -12.46 -11.05 -0.46
C VAL A 274 -13.01 -10.85 -1.85
N TYR A 275 -13.85 -11.80 -2.27
CA TYR A 275 -14.49 -11.83 -3.58
C TYR A 275 -15.54 -10.74 -3.79
N ALA A 276 -15.95 -10.04 -2.72
CA ALA A 276 -16.83 -8.90 -2.83
C ALA A 276 -16.60 -7.87 -1.76
N SER A 277 -16.41 -6.67 -2.20
CA SER A 277 -16.28 -5.50 -1.37
C SER A 277 -17.63 -4.82 -1.23
N VAL A 278 -17.86 -4.24 -0.06
CA VAL A 278 -18.98 -3.32 0.17
C VAL A 278 -18.40 -1.92 0.27
N PHE A 279 -18.98 -1.01 -0.49
CA PHE A 279 -18.63 0.40 -0.48
C PHE A 279 -19.80 1.22 0.05
N LEU A 280 -19.51 2.14 0.95
CA LEU A 280 -20.47 3.06 1.50
C LEU A 280 -20.39 4.38 0.75
N LEU A 281 -21.47 4.79 0.13
CA LEU A 281 -21.65 6.09 -0.51
C LEU A 281 -22.60 6.94 0.34
N TYR A 282 -22.54 8.25 0.16
CA TYR A 282 -23.49 9.17 0.78
C TYR A 282 -24.27 9.91 -0.30
N ASP A 283 -25.59 9.72 -0.30
CA ASP A 283 -26.54 10.45 -1.14
C ASP A 283 -26.75 11.84 -0.54
N ILE A 284 -26.21 12.88 -1.19
CA ILE A 284 -26.30 14.26 -0.71
C ILE A 284 -27.69 14.88 -0.94
N ASP A 285 -28.48 14.33 -1.85
CA ASP A 285 -29.83 14.83 -2.13
C ASP A 285 -30.83 14.35 -1.06
N ALA A 286 -30.82 13.04 -0.78
CA ALA A 286 -31.65 12.42 0.25
C ALA A 286 -31.01 12.42 1.65
N ARG A 287 -29.75 12.86 1.74
CA ARG A 287 -28.97 12.94 3.01
C ARG A 287 -28.97 11.61 3.77
N ARG A 288 -28.53 10.54 3.12
CA ARG A 288 -28.49 9.19 3.67
C ARG A 288 -27.36 8.35 3.12
N PHE A 289 -26.97 7.32 3.84
CA PHE A 289 -26.01 6.34 3.37
C PHE A 289 -26.62 5.36 2.40
N MET A 290 -25.82 4.96 1.39
CA MET A 290 -26.11 3.94 0.39
C MET A 290 -25.00 2.90 0.39
N ALA A 291 -25.35 1.63 0.35
CA ALA A 291 -24.40 0.53 0.19
C ALA A 291 -24.31 0.12 -1.29
N TYR A 292 -23.10 0.08 -1.83
CA TYR A 292 -22.81 -0.52 -3.12
C TYR A 292 -22.06 -1.82 -2.91
N CYS A 293 -22.68 -2.94 -3.33
CA CYS A 293 -22.12 -4.28 -3.24
C CYS A 293 -22.30 -4.99 -4.59
N PRO A 294 -21.25 -5.09 -5.41
CA PRO A 294 -21.34 -5.70 -6.76
C PRO A 294 -21.89 -7.13 -6.74
N LEU A 295 -21.62 -7.90 -5.68
CA LEU A 295 -22.10 -9.28 -5.56
C LEU A 295 -23.63 -9.42 -5.48
N LEU A 296 -24.34 -8.41 -5.04
CA LEU A 296 -25.81 -8.45 -4.98
C LEU A 296 -26.42 -8.67 -6.37
N ALA A 297 -25.73 -8.24 -7.43
CA ALA A 297 -26.15 -8.48 -8.81
C ALA A 297 -25.87 -9.91 -9.31
N SER A 298 -25.19 -10.75 -8.52
CA SER A 298 -24.87 -12.11 -8.93
C SER A 298 -26.12 -13.01 -8.92
N ASN A 299 -26.17 -13.97 -9.85
CA ASN A 299 -27.27 -14.93 -9.93
C ASN A 299 -27.42 -15.79 -8.66
N ASP A 300 -26.35 -15.97 -7.92
CA ASP A 300 -26.34 -16.78 -6.68
C ASP A 300 -27.13 -16.12 -5.54
N LEU A 301 -27.29 -14.79 -5.59
CA LEU A 301 -28.06 -14.02 -4.61
C LEU A 301 -29.44 -13.54 -5.12
N GLY A 302 -29.86 -14.01 -6.31
CA GLY A 302 -31.17 -13.66 -6.88
C GLY A 302 -31.18 -12.37 -7.67
N SER A 303 -30.04 -11.87 -8.12
CA SER A 303 -29.90 -10.66 -8.95
C SER A 303 -30.54 -9.41 -8.32
N LEU A 304 -30.15 -9.11 -7.09
CA LEU A 304 -30.57 -7.90 -6.38
C LEU A 304 -29.89 -6.66 -6.97
N ASP A 305 -30.44 -5.48 -6.69
CA ASP A 305 -29.76 -4.23 -7.06
C ASP A 305 -28.44 -4.14 -6.26
N PRO A 306 -27.30 -3.92 -6.93
CA PRO A 306 -26.02 -3.77 -6.25
C PRO A 306 -25.91 -2.49 -5.41
N LEU A 307 -26.79 -1.51 -5.64
CA LEU A 307 -26.83 -0.24 -4.93
C LEU A 307 -28.16 -0.08 -4.20
N VAL A 308 -28.14 -0.19 -2.89
CA VAL A 308 -29.32 -0.12 -2.03
C VAL A 308 -29.10 0.85 -0.86
N ASP A 309 -30.16 1.34 -0.24
CA ASP A 309 -30.03 2.07 1.02
C ASP A 309 -29.65 1.16 2.19
N MET A 310 -29.25 1.74 3.30
CA MET A 310 -28.73 0.99 4.44
C MET A 310 -29.80 0.17 5.17
N ASP A 311 -31.07 0.54 5.10
CA ASP A 311 -32.16 -0.25 5.68
C ASP A 311 -32.39 -1.52 4.87
N GLU A 312 -32.44 -1.40 3.55
CA GLU A 312 -32.54 -2.55 2.64
C GLU A 312 -31.28 -3.44 2.76
N PHE A 313 -30.09 -2.83 2.81
CA PHE A 313 -28.85 -3.58 2.97
C PHE A 313 -28.79 -4.33 4.30
N THR A 314 -29.27 -3.73 5.39
CA THR A 314 -29.43 -4.38 6.69
C THR A 314 -30.34 -5.61 6.58
N ARG A 315 -31.49 -5.46 5.93
CA ARG A 315 -32.45 -6.56 5.72
C ARG A 315 -31.84 -7.71 4.89
N ILE A 316 -31.05 -7.38 3.90
CA ILE A 316 -30.32 -8.37 3.09
C ILE A 316 -29.28 -9.09 3.96
N ALA A 317 -28.49 -8.33 4.73
CA ALA A 317 -27.46 -8.88 5.62
C ALA A 317 -28.05 -9.81 6.68
N ASP A 318 -29.15 -9.43 7.32
CA ASP A 318 -29.87 -10.24 8.32
C ASP A 318 -30.51 -11.51 7.71
N GLY A 319 -30.85 -11.47 6.42
CA GLY A 319 -31.42 -12.61 5.70
C GLY A 319 -30.39 -13.62 5.20
N MET A 320 -29.08 -13.32 5.28
CA MET A 320 -28.04 -14.25 4.85
C MET A 320 -27.77 -15.33 5.90
N ALA A 321 -27.54 -16.56 5.43
CA ALA A 321 -27.30 -17.71 6.30
C ALA A 321 -25.89 -17.64 6.96
N ASN A 322 -25.77 -18.20 8.16
CA ASN A 322 -24.54 -18.46 8.91
C ASN A 322 -23.71 -17.22 9.31
N ASP A 323 -23.99 -16.69 10.49
CA ASP A 323 -23.25 -15.60 11.16
C ASP A 323 -23.21 -14.24 10.41
N ALA A 324 -23.96 -14.10 9.33
CA ALA A 324 -24.25 -12.83 8.71
C ALA A 324 -25.25 -12.05 9.56
N GLY A 325 -25.24 -10.74 9.45
CA GLY A 325 -26.18 -9.88 10.15
C GLY A 325 -25.55 -8.57 10.59
N VAL A 326 -26.39 -7.74 11.19
CA VAL A 326 -25.96 -6.46 11.76
C VAL A 326 -25.46 -6.69 13.18
N THR A 327 -24.22 -6.29 13.44
CA THR A 327 -23.61 -6.32 14.78
C THR A 327 -23.52 -4.93 15.38
N GLY A 328 -23.50 -4.86 16.72
CA GLY A 328 -23.47 -3.60 17.45
C GLY A 328 -24.84 -2.93 17.52
N ASN A 329 -24.99 -2.06 18.49
CA ASN A 329 -26.23 -1.35 18.80
C ASN A 329 -25.96 0.11 19.22
N ALA A 330 -24.88 0.70 18.72
CA ALA A 330 -24.50 2.07 19.07
C ALA A 330 -25.56 3.09 18.62
N PHE A 331 -26.36 2.75 17.61
CA PHE A 331 -27.51 3.51 17.15
C PHE A 331 -28.61 2.58 16.60
N ASP A 332 -29.88 2.98 16.73
CA ASP A 332 -31.02 2.15 16.31
C ASP A 332 -31.30 2.29 14.80
N GLU A 333 -31.46 3.52 14.33
CA GLU A 333 -31.79 3.85 12.94
C GLU A 333 -30.57 4.39 12.19
N TRP A 334 -30.48 4.11 10.88
CA TRP A 334 -29.45 4.70 10.05
C TRP A 334 -29.67 6.21 9.94
N PRO A 335 -28.58 7.02 10.05
CA PRO A 335 -28.71 8.47 10.00
C PRO A 335 -29.24 8.92 8.65
N SER A 336 -30.17 9.88 8.69
CA SER A 336 -30.76 10.52 7.54
C SER A 336 -31.04 12.01 7.82
N GLY A 337 -31.16 12.82 6.77
CA GLY A 337 -31.50 14.23 6.88
C GLY A 337 -30.37 15.15 7.35
N MET A 338 -29.16 14.64 7.58
CA MET A 338 -27.97 15.38 7.98
C MET A 338 -27.00 15.57 6.81
N ASP A 339 -26.16 16.58 6.85
CA ASP A 339 -25.11 16.80 5.85
C ASP A 339 -23.83 16.03 6.22
N LEU A 340 -23.22 15.32 5.27
CA LEU A 340 -21.93 14.68 5.50
C LEU A 340 -20.81 15.73 5.45
N VAL A 341 -20.14 15.92 6.58
CA VAL A 341 -19.01 16.85 6.73
C VAL A 341 -17.69 16.17 6.37
N TYR A 342 -17.49 14.94 6.87
CA TYR A 342 -16.24 14.19 6.66
C TYR A 342 -16.49 12.68 6.79
N MET A 343 -15.70 11.88 6.09
CA MET A 343 -15.70 10.43 6.25
C MET A 343 -14.31 9.87 6.02
N GLU A 344 -13.89 8.93 6.88
CA GLU A 344 -12.57 8.30 6.83
C GLU A 344 -12.65 6.82 7.17
N ASN A 345 -11.89 6.02 6.42
CA ASN A 345 -11.70 4.60 6.67
C ASN A 345 -10.48 4.39 7.56
N THR A 346 -10.65 3.68 8.66
CA THR A 346 -9.58 3.39 9.61
C THR A 346 -9.38 1.89 9.79
N ARG A 347 -8.25 1.51 10.39
CA ARG A 347 -8.01 0.14 10.85
C ARG A 347 -8.49 -0.10 12.28
N TYR A 348 -9.10 0.88 12.91
CA TYR A 348 -9.54 0.74 14.28
C TYR A 348 -10.52 -0.42 14.43
N ASP A 349 -10.19 -1.31 15.36
CA ASP A 349 -11.01 -2.47 15.71
C ASP A 349 -11.52 -2.31 17.15
N PRO A 350 -12.83 -2.24 17.36
CA PRO A 350 -13.39 -2.13 18.71
C PRO A 350 -13.30 -3.41 19.55
N GLY A 351 -12.56 -4.43 19.10
CA GLY A 351 -12.30 -5.66 19.86
C GLY A 351 -12.89 -6.93 19.26
N ASN A 352 -13.37 -6.88 18.03
CA ASN A 352 -13.89 -8.08 17.34
C ASN A 352 -12.87 -8.77 16.41
N GLY A 353 -11.66 -8.19 16.26
CA GLY A 353 -10.51 -8.80 15.59
C GLY A 353 -10.60 -8.95 14.08
N LYS A 354 -11.56 -8.29 13.43
CA LYS A 354 -11.83 -8.60 12.03
C LYS A 354 -11.90 -7.43 11.06
N MET A 355 -12.12 -6.19 11.52
CA MET A 355 -12.45 -5.12 10.57
C MET A 355 -12.12 -3.73 11.12
N GLY A 356 -11.65 -2.86 10.25
CA GLY A 356 -11.55 -1.45 10.51
C GLY A 356 -12.93 -0.79 10.63
N MET A 357 -12.94 0.46 11.02
CA MET A 357 -14.14 1.27 11.15
C MET A 357 -14.11 2.42 10.14
N THR A 358 -15.21 2.63 9.43
CA THR A 358 -15.45 3.87 8.70
C THR A 358 -16.14 4.84 9.63
N TYR A 359 -15.49 5.95 9.95
CA TYR A 359 -16.08 7.04 10.71
C TYR A 359 -16.68 8.08 9.77
N ALA A 360 -17.87 8.56 10.13
CA ALA A 360 -18.54 9.65 9.43
C ALA A 360 -18.93 10.74 10.42
N LEU A 361 -18.58 11.99 10.10
CA LEU A 361 -19.02 13.17 10.80
C LEU A 361 -20.20 13.78 10.01
N LEU A 362 -21.37 13.76 10.63
CA LEU A 362 -22.60 14.33 10.07
C LEU A 362 -23.00 15.58 10.82
N SER A 363 -23.66 16.53 10.14
CA SER A 363 -24.19 17.74 10.74
C SER A 363 -25.67 17.92 10.41
N ASP A 364 -26.47 18.26 11.40
CA ASP A 364 -27.86 18.68 11.21
C ASP A 364 -28.01 20.23 11.07
N GLY A 365 -26.87 20.90 10.99
CA GLY A 365 -26.74 22.36 10.89
C GLY A 365 -26.19 22.99 12.17
N ASP A 366 -26.62 22.56 13.33
CA ASP A 366 -26.21 23.10 14.63
C ASP A 366 -25.26 22.17 15.38
N VAL A 367 -25.45 20.88 15.24
CA VAL A 367 -24.72 19.83 15.96
C VAL A 367 -24.02 18.89 14.99
N CYS A 368 -22.82 18.47 15.36
CA CYS A 368 -22.13 17.38 14.70
C CYS A 368 -22.32 16.07 15.43
N HIS A 369 -22.50 15.01 14.66
CA HIS A 369 -22.69 13.64 15.12
C HIS A 369 -21.63 12.74 14.52
N ILE A 370 -21.01 11.89 15.31
CA ILE A 370 -20.00 10.92 14.85
C ILE A 370 -20.64 9.54 14.83
N TYR A 371 -20.62 8.93 13.65
CA TYR A 371 -21.03 7.55 13.41
C TYR A 371 -19.83 6.70 13.05
N GLY A 372 -19.72 5.50 13.60
CA GLY A 372 -18.75 4.49 13.21
C GLY A 372 -19.46 3.27 12.63
N ILE A 373 -19.13 2.93 11.39
CA ILE A 373 -19.74 1.87 10.61
C ILE A 373 -18.68 0.84 10.26
N GLN A 374 -18.93 -0.42 10.56
CA GLN A 374 -18.07 -1.53 10.16
C GLN A 374 -18.65 -2.20 8.92
N LEU A 375 -17.89 -2.19 7.85
CA LEU A 375 -18.23 -2.81 6.57
C LEU A 375 -17.48 -4.14 6.47
N GLY A 376 -18.21 -5.24 6.52
CA GLY A 376 -17.65 -6.57 6.36
C GLY A 376 -17.55 -6.99 4.90
N ASP A 377 -16.97 -8.16 4.75
CA ASP A 377 -16.77 -8.78 3.47
C ASP A 377 -17.87 -9.80 3.19
N MET A 378 -18.40 -9.83 1.97
CA MET A 378 -19.30 -10.88 1.52
C MET A 378 -18.51 -12.00 0.86
N LEU A 379 -18.53 -13.19 1.48
CA LEU A 379 -18.00 -14.39 0.84
C LEU A 379 -19.07 -15.06 -0.03
N ARG A 380 -18.68 -15.57 -1.18
CA ARG A 380 -19.57 -16.05 -2.24
C ARG A 380 -20.20 -17.43 -2.00
N TYR A 381 -19.81 -18.18 -0.99
CA TYR A 381 -20.24 -19.56 -0.75
C TYR A 381 -20.93 -19.72 0.60
N ALA A 382 -21.52 -20.86 0.84
CA ALA A 382 -22.39 -21.21 1.98
C ALA A 382 -21.90 -20.82 3.39
N ASP A 383 -20.65 -20.39 3.49
CA ASP A 383 -20.02 -19.86 4.71
C ASP A 383 -19.86 -18.33 4.67
N CYS A 384 -20.75 -17.62 3.99
CA CYS A 384 -20.74 -16.16 3.94
C CYS A 384 -20.84 -15.56 5.33
N THR A 385 -19.72 -15.08 5.85
CA THR A 385 -19.70 -14.17 6.98
C THR A 385 -19.75 -12.75 6.44
N TYR A 386 -20.92 -12.16 6.42
CA TYR A 386 -21.08 -10.75 6.18
C TYR A 386 -21.29 -10.05 7.53
N VAL A 387 -20.52 -9.02 7.82
CA VAL A 387 -20.72 -8.20 9.02
C VAL A 387 -20.93 -6.76 8.61
N LEU A 388 -22.10 -6.26 8.94
CA LEU A 388 -22.42 -4.84 8.97
C LEU A 388 -22.49 -4.42 10.43
N GLY A 389 -21.69 -3.44 10.85
CA GLY A 389 -21.63 -3.05 12.25
C GLY A 389 -22.13 -1.63 12.47
N LYS A 390 -23.13 -1.47 13.37
CA LYS A 390 -23.49 -0.19 13.99
C LYS A 390 -22.55 0.05 15.17
N GLY A 391 -21.27 0.37 14.86
CA GLY A 391 -20.16 0.25 15.80
C GLY A 391 -20.00 1.43 16.75
N TYR A 392 -20.40 2.63 16.35
CA TYR A 392 -20.23 3.83 17.17
C TYR A 392 -21.25 4.91 16.86
N TYR A 393 -21.66 5.63 17.91
CA TYR A 393 -22.41 6.87 17.81
C TYR A 393 -22.11 7.77 19.01
N ALA A 394 -21.91 9.05 18.74
CA ALA A 394 -21.91 10.09 19.77
C ALA A 394 -22.27 11.47 19.19
N ASP A 395 -22.88 12.28 20.03
CA ASP A 395 -23.09 13.70 19.84
C ASP A 395 -21.77 14.44 20.16
N ALA A 396 -21.34 15.31 19.28
CA ALA A 396 -20.11 16.10 19.39
C ALA A 396 -20.40 17.59 19.66
N SER A 397 -21.59 17.95 20.13
CA SER A 397 -22.02 19.35 20.38
C SER A 397 -21.13 20.11 21.35
N LEU A 398 -20.48 19.42 22.29
CA LEU A 398 -19.54 20.03 23.25
C LEU A 398 -18.10 20.13 22.72
N CYS A 399 -17.83 19.65 21.51
CA CYS A 399 -16.50 19.80 20.92
C CYS A 399 -16.33 21.20 20.33
N THR A 400 -15.38 21.94 20.85
CA THR A 400 -15.15 23.36 20.51
C THR A 400 -14.96 23.55 19.01
N ASP A 401 -15.81 24.38 18.40
CA ASP A 401 -15.67 24.79 17.00
C ASP A 401 -15.65 23.65 15.95
N ILE A 402 -16.09 22.44 16.30
CA ILE A 402 -16.01 21.25 15.42
C ILE A 402 -16.76 21.45 14.08
N ALA A 403 -17.85 22.20 14.10
CA ALA A 403 -18.68 22.45 12.92
C ALA A 403 -18.16 23.59 12.01
N LYS A 404 -17.04 24.24 12.37
CA LYS A 404 -16.51 25.35 11.57
C LYS A 404 -16.08 24.88 10.17
N PRO A 405 -16.48 25.58 9.10
CA PRO A 405 -16.00 25.29 7.76
C PRO A 405 -14.47 25.39 7.67
N GLY A 406 -13.85 24.51 6.91
CA GLY A 406 -12.41 24.48 6.71
C GLY A 406 -11.63 23.75 7.80
N ASN A 407 -12.29 23.14 8.78
CA ASN A 407 -11.65 22.24 9.72
C ASN A 407 -11.11 21.01 8.99
N LEU A 408 -9.99 20.49 9.50
CA LEU A 408 -9.41 19.24 9.06
C LEU A 408 -9.66 18.19 10.14
N PHE A 409 -9.89 16.94 9.73
CA PHE A 409 -10.19 15.84 10.63
C PHE A 409 -9.26 14.66 10.35
N ALA A 410 -8.94 13.90 11.40
CA ALA A 410 -8.20 12.65 11.30
C ALA A 410 -8.65 11.69 12.40
N PHE A 411 -9.02 10.46 12.04
CA PHE A 411 -9.33 9.40 12.97
C PHE A 411 -8.13 8.47 13.14
N SER A 412 -7.80 8.15 14.40
CA SER A 412 -6.72 7.21 14.66
C SER A 412 -7.12 5.80 14.22
N SER A 413 -6.22 5.11 13.52
CA SER A 413 -6.42 3.73 13.09
C SER A 413 -6.18 2.69 14.20
N LEU A 414 -5.61 3.10 15.33
CA LEU A 414 -5.18 2.16 16.39
C LEU A 414 -5.77 2.48 17.75
N LYS A 415 -6.26 3.71 17.93
CA LYS A 415 -6.86 4.19 19.18
C LYS A 415 -8.25 4.76 18.90
N ASN A 416 -9.09 4.78 19.91
CA ASN A 416 -10.44 5.34 19.78
C ASN A 416 -10.43 6.87 19.94
N TYR A 417 -9.67 7.55 19.08
CA TYR A 417 -9.51 9.01 19.10
C TYR A 417 -9.81 9.63 17.73
N MET A 418 -10.39 10.81 17.77
CA MET A 418 -10.47 11.73 16.65
C MET A 418 -9.65 12.98 16.96
N TYR A 419 -8.96 13.50 15.94
CA TYR A 419 -8.28 14.79 15.99
C TYR A 419 -8.90 15.72 14.96
N TYR A 420 -8.93 17.00 15.28
CA TYR A 420 -9.33 18.00 14.31
C TYR A 420 -8.54 19.30 14.51
N ALA A 421 -8.35 20.04 13.41
CA ALA A 421 -7.65 21.30 13.42
C ALA A 421 -8.61 22.45 13.12
N VAL A 422 -8.52 23.51 13.93
CA VAL A 422 -9.20 24.78 13.73
C VAL A 422 -8.14 25.86 13.59
N GLY A 423 -7.84 26.25 12.35
CA GLY A 423 -6.77 27.21 12.06
C GLY A 423 -5.39 26.70 12.52
N SER A 424 -4.85 27.26 13.60
CA SER A 424 -3.54 26.88 14.15
C SER A 424 -3.60 25.87 15.29
N THR A 425 -4.79 25.51 15.78
CA THR A 425 -4.96 24.68 16.98
C THR A 425 -5.48 23.30 16.62
N VAL A 426 -4.80 22.28 17.15
CA VAL A 426 -5.20 20.87 17.01
C VAL A 426 -5.81 20.40 18.33
N TYR A 427 -6.98 19.78 18.22
CA TYR A 427 -7.75 19.19 19.31
C TYR A 427 -7.78 17.67 19.19
N ARG A 428 -7.91 16.98 20.33
CA ARG A 428 -8.22 15.56 20.44
C ARG A 428 -9.59 15.37 21.06
N VAL A 429 -10.32 14.38 20.59
CA VAL A 429 -11.57 13.87 21.17
C VAL A 429 -11.38 12.40 21.49
N ASP A 430 -11.54 12.01 22.76
CA ASP A 430 -11.57 10.62 23.19
C ASP A 430 -12.97 10.06 22.92
N LEU A 431 -13.08 9.21 21.90
CA LEU A 431 -14.35 8.61 21.48
C LEU A 431 -14.87 7.55 22.48
N SER A 432 -14.07 7.13 23.46
CA SER A 432 -14.51 6.23 24.52
C SER A 432 -15.28 6.96 25.63
N GLN A 433 -15.13 8.26 25.74
CA GLN A 433 -15.79 9.09 26.76
C GLN A 433 -17.16 9.60 26.28
N LYS A 434 -18.08 9.78 27.21
CA LYS A 434 -19.37 10.44 26.96
C LYS A 434 -19.76 11.30 28.16
N PRO A 435 -20.13 12.58 27.95
CA PRO A 435 -20.22 13.28 26.66
C PRO A 435 -18.85 13.50 26.03
N LEU A 436 -18.82 13.67 24.68
CA LEU A 436 -17.59 14.02 23.97
C LEU A 436 -17.15 15.44 24.31
N THR A 437 -15.90 15.61 24.62
CA THR A 437 -15.26 16.93 24.81
C THR A 437 -13.93 16.98 24.04
N ALA A 438 -13.55 18.18 23.62
CA ALA A 438 -12.32 18.38 22.89
C ALA A 438 -11.22 18.95 23.81
N GLU A 439 -10.04 18.36 23.75
CA GLU A 439 -8.84 18.77 24.48
C GLU A 439 -7.82 19.33 23.51
N VAL A 440 -7.31 20.54 23.79
CA VAL A 440 -6.21 21.13 23.01
C VAL A 440 -4.97 20.26 23.15
N GLN A 441 -4.45 19.79 22.03
CA GLN A 441 -3.19 19.07 22.00
C GLN A 441 -2.00 20.03 21.86
N PHE A 442 -2.10 20.93 20.90
CA PHE A 442 -1.09 21.99 20.70
C PHE A 442 -1.67 23.09 19.80
N THR A 443 -0.97 24.23 19.85
CA THR A 443 -1.22 25.35 18.93
C THR A 443 0.08 25.69 18.22
N LEU A 444 0.03 26.04 16.94
CA LEU A 444 1.15 26.46 16.10
C LEU A 444 1.06 27.98 15.86
N PRO A 445 1.68 28.81 16.71
CA PRO A 445 1.51 30.26 16.62
C PRO A 445 2.02 30.84 15.30
N GLY A 446 1.18 31.60 14.60
CA GLY A 446 1.52 32.22 13.31
C GLY A 446 1.45 31.25 12.13
N GLU A 447 0.99 30.02 12.33
CA GLU A 447 0.82 29.03 11.28
C GLU A 447 -0.66 28.68 11.10
N THR A 448 -1.02 28.18 9.92
CA THR A 448 -2.32 27.55 9.65
C THR A 448 -2.09 26.10 9.31
N VAL A 449 -2.81 25.20 9.96
CA VAL A 449 -2.77 23.75 9.63
C VAL A 449 -3.44 23.54 8.27
N THR A 450 -2.75 22.91 7.35
CA THR A 450 -3.21 22.65 5.98
C THR A 450 -3.36 21.16 5.67
N CYS A 451 -2.74 20.29 6.49
CA CYS A 451 -2.85 18.83 6.39
C CYS A 451 -2.86 18.24 7.80
N LEU A 452 -3.80 17.31 8.06
CA LEU A 452 -3.91 16.58 9.32
C LEU A 452 -4.32 15.14 9.00
N LYS A 453 -3.49 14.16 9.31
CA LYS A 453 -3.82 12.76 9.02
C LYS A 453 -3.00 11.75 9.80
N PHE A 454 -3.47 10.51 9.80
CA PHE A 454 -2.70 9.30 10.09
C PHE A 454 -2.45 8.54 8.79
N ASN A 455 -1.29 7.88 8.66
CA ASN A 455 -1.05 6.98 7.55
C ASN A 455 -1.49 5.55 7.88
N LEU A 456 -1.96 4.86 6.85
CA LEU A 456 -2.26 3.44 6.91
C LEU A 456 -1.06 2.65 6.35
N TYR A 457 -0.16 2.23 7.23
CA TYR A 457 0.98 1.39 6.85
C TYR A 457 0.55 -0.05 6.59
N ARG A 458 1.19 -0.71 5.65
CA ARG A 458 0.89 -2.09 5.24
C ARG A 458 1.96 -3.08 5.68
N ASN A 459 3.23 -2.66 5.70
CA ASN A 459 4.33 -3.49 6.16
C ASN A 459 4.30 -3.59 7.68
N SER A 460 4.46 -4.80 8.21
CA SER A 460 4.49 -5.07 9.65
C SER A 460 5.56 -4.26 10.40
N GLU A 461 6.68 -3.98 9.74
CA GLU A 461 7.78 -3.18 10.29
C GLU A 461 7.38 -1.72 10.54
N ASN A 462 6.52 -1.16 9.69
CA ASN A 462 6.05 0.21 9.78
C ASN A 462 4.71 0.36 10.52
N MET A 463 4.04 -0.73 10.87
CA MET A 463 2.70 -0.70 11.46
C MET A 463 2.61 0.22 12.69
N GLN A 464 3.67 0.29 13.48
CA GLN A 464 3.72 1.14 14.67
C GLN A 464 3.73 2.65 14.35
N LYS A 465 4.18 3.04 13.15
CA LYS A 465 4.12 4.44 12.70
C LYS A 465 2.68 4.90 12.40
N SER A 466 1.71 3.97 12.36
CA SER A 466 0.28 4.32 12.21
C SER A 466 -0.30 5.02 13.44
N TYR A 467 0.46 5.11 14.54
CA TYR A 467 0.14 5.95 15.70
C TYR A 467 0.56 7.42 15.53
N ASP A 468 1.41 7.71 14.53
CA ASP A 468 2.02 9.03 14.36
C ASP A 468 1.03 9.98 13.69
N LEU A 469 0.82 11.14 14.34
CA LEU A 469 0.01 12.21 13.78
C LEU A 469 0.88 13.08 12.87
N ILE A 470 0.45 13.21 11.62
CA ILE A 470 1.10 14.02 10.60
C ILE A 470 0.38 15.34 10.48
N VAL A 471 1.15 16.43 10.61
CA VAL A 471 0.64 17.79 10.55
C VAL A 471 1.43 18.59 9.52
N GLY A 472 0.77 18.99 8.45
CA GLY A 472 1.25 20.00 7.54
C GLY A 472 0.72 21.37 7.95
N SER A 473 1.57 22.40 7.93
CA SER A 473 1.17 23.77 8.24
C SER A 473 1.87 24.77 7.35
N MET A 474 1.33 25.96 7.28
CA MET A 474 1.82 27.08 6.46
C MET A 474 2.12 28.29 7.33
N ASN A 475 3.30 28.88 7.13
CA ASN A 475 3.72 30.15 7.72
C ASN A 475 4.34 31.04 6.64
N ASP A 476 3.73 32.16 6.32
CA ASP A 476 4.24 33.17 5.37
C ASP A 476 4.78 32.55 4.05
N GLY A 477 4.04 31.64 3.46
CA GLY A 477 4.40 30.99 2.20
C GLY A 477 5.38 29.81 2.33
N ASN A 478 5.78 29.45 3.55
CA ASN A 478 6.65 28.31 3.83
C ASN A 478 5.86 27.19 4.50
N GLY A 479 5.83 26.03 3.86
CA GLY A 479 5.23 24.82 4.39
C GLY A 479 6.16 24.11 5.37
N VAL A 480 5.60 23.61 6.46
CA VAL A 480 6.28 22.83 7.49
C VAL A 480 5.52 21.55 7.73
N MET A 481 6.21 20.43 7.66
CA MET A 481 5.68 19.11 8.03
C MET A 481 6.18 18.72 9.41
N ARG A 482 5.29 18.22 10.25
CA ARG A 482 5.61 17.68 11.58
C ARG A 482 5.03 16.28 11.71
N VAL A 483 5.82 15.39 12.30
CA VAL A 483 5.41 14.03 12.66
C VAL A 483 5.49 13.93 14.17
N TYR A 484 4.34 13.81 14.82
CA TYR A 484 4.22 13.60 16.26
C TYR A 484 4.16 12.10 16.50
N GLU A 485 5.22 11.53 17.05
CA GLU A 485 5.29 10.09 17.34
C GLU A 485 4.30 9.70 18.44
N GLY A 486 3.35 8.84 18.08
CA GLY A 486 2.21 8.50 18.93
C GLY A 486 2.35 7.21 19.72
N ARG A 487 3.43 6.44 19.51
CA ARG A 487 3.59 5.11 20.09
C ARG A 487 3.54 5.11 21.64
N ASP A 488 4.28 6.01 22.26
CA ASP A 488 4.46 6.06 23.71
C ASP A 488 3.56 7.11 24.40
N SER A 489 2.85 7.93 23.62
CA SER A 489 2.03 9.05 24.12
C SER A 489 0.57 8.65 24.43
N ASP A 490 0.18 7.44 24.13
CA ASP A 490 -1.22 6.96 24.19
C ASP A 490 -2.23 7.91 23.50
N GLY A 491 -1.77 8.59 22.43
CA GLY A 491 -2.56 9.56 21.68
C GLY A 491 -2.63 10.95 22.32
N ASP A 492 -1.85 11.22 23.36
CA ASP A 492 -1.68 12.56 23.93
C ASP A 492 -0.39 13.19 23.37
N PHE A 493 -0.55 14.21 22.55
CA PHE A 493 0.59 14.91 21.92
C PHE A 493 1.00 16.20 22.64
N THR A 494 0.41 16.52 23.79
CA THR A 494 0.67 17.78 24.53
C THR A 494 2.14 17.95 24.94
N ALA A 495 2.84 16.85 25.22
CA ALA A 495 4.24 16.82 25.61
C ALA A 495 5.19 16.23 24.54
N VAL A 496 4.67 15.87 23.37
CA VAL A 496 5.47 15.26 22.30
C VAL A 496 6.16 16.34 21.47
N THR A 497 7.48 16.25 21.36
CA THR A 497 8.25 17.08 20.42
C THR A 497 8.25 16.41 19.06
N PRO A 498 7.68 17.03 18.00
CA PRO A 498 7.59 16.39 16.70
C PRO A 498 8.94 16.38 15.97
N VAL A 499 9.13 15.39 15.12
CA VAL A 499 10.12 15.47 14.05
C VAL A 499 9.64 16.51 13.04
N ARG A 500 10.51 17.47 12.71
CA ARG A 500 10.15 18.63 11.87
C ARG A 500 10.95 18.64 10.58
N TYR A 501 10.24 18.91 9.48
CA TYR A 501 10.80 19.10 8.15
C TYR A 501 10.32 20.43 7.59
N ASP A 502 11.22 21.24 7.06
CA ASP A 502 10.97 22.61 6.58
C ASP A 502 11.23 22.78 5.08
N GLY A 503 10.80 23.93 4.54
CA GLY A 503 11.15 24.35 3.18
C GLY A 503 10.21 23.79 2.11
N PHE A 504 9.00 23.43 2.47
CA PHE A 504 7.94 23.04 1.54
C PHE A 504 7.18 24.26 1.02
N LYS A 505 6.35 24.04 0.01
CA LYS A 505 5.25 24.91 -0.36
C LYS A 505 4.02 24.58 0.50
N GLU A 506 2.85 25.12 0.16
CA GLU A 506 1.62 24.78 0.87
C GLU A 506 1.38 23.26 0.82
N ILE A 507 1.49 22.61 1.97
CA ILE A 507 1.31 21.16 2.07
C ILE A 507 -0.18 20.83 1.97
N VAL A 508 -0.54 20.05 0.97
CA VAL A 508 -1.93 19.63 0.72
C VAL A 508 -2.17 18.21 1.24
N ASP A 509 -1.22 17.32 1.01
CA ASP A 509 -1.31 15.93 1.47
C ASP A 509 0.08 15.34 1.69
N VAL A 510 0.16 14.32 2.51
CA VAL A 510 1.38 13.59 2.82
C VAL A 510 1.07 12.11 2.82
N GLU A 511 1.92 11.30 2.18
CA GLU A 511 1.81 9.85 2.20
C GLU A 511 3.19 9.23 2.42
N TYR A 512 3.26 8.16 3.22
CA TYR A 512 4.51 7.45 3.41
C TYR A 512 4.68 6.36 2.35
N LYS A 513 5.75 6.45 1.61
CA LYS A 513 6.18 5.42 0.69
C LYS A 513 6.89 4.33 1.47
N GLU A 514 6.26 3.17 1.60
CA GLU A 514 6.88 2.00 2.20
C GLU A 514 7.77 1.28 1.19
N ARG A 515 8.88 0.75 1.67
CA ARG A 515 9.78 -0.06 0.85
C ARG A 515 9.07 -1.36 0.45
N VAL A 516 8.97 -1.62 -0.83
CA VAL A 516 8.41 -2.85 -1.39
C VAL A 516 9.57 -3.65 -1.98
N TYR A 517 9.80 -4.84 -1.44
CA TYR A 517 10.82 -5.78 -1.89
C TYR A 517 10.31 -6.74 -2.97
#